data_ef4a2521389220bce5ad2f46c5c0be8b
#
_entry.id   ef4a2521389220bce5ad2f46c5c0be8b
#
_cell.length_a   1.000
_cell.length_b   1.000
_cell.length_c   1.000
_cell.angle_alpha   90.00
_cell.angle_beta   90.00
_cell.angle_gamma   90.00
#
_symmetry.space_group_name_H-M   'P 1'
#
loop_
_entity.id
_entity.type
_entity.pdbx_description
1 polymer ?
#
loop_
_entity_poly.entity_id
_entity_poly.type
_entity_poly.pdbx_seq_one_letter_code
_entity_poly.pdbx_strand_id
1 'polypeptide(L)'
;MKKIKIDCSMITRDPAEAQKISKNLEDLGYDGAYTFEGPHEPFLPLAAAALATKKLELLTSIAVAFSRNPMTLANLGYDLQLMSKGRFTLGLGSQIKPHIEKRYSMPWSSPAKRMREMVNAIKAIWGSWHEGKDLDFRGDFYQHTLMTPIFNPGKNPYGLPKIYVAGVGPLMTQAAAESGDGFIVHPFHTVNFLEKITLPSIKRGLESTQAKEFDISVGIMVATGMTDEAITKARDACKAQIGFYGSTPAYKVVLEQHGWEGIQLELNSLTKKGLWNDIPSLISDEMLESIAVCGKPDEVSNIIQDRYGKIAKRISPSIFSGDPIVTAELIKHLRENSK
;
A
#
# COMPACT_ATOMS: atom_id res chain seq x y z
N MET A 1 -19.61 -8.53 11.97
CA MET A 1 -18.24 -8.42 11.42
C MET A 1 -17.84 -6.94 11.38
N LYS A 2 -16.56 -6.57 11.57
CA LYS A 2 -16.14 -5.15 11.41
C LYS A 2 -16.25 -4.79 9.91
N LYS A 3 -16.84 -3.64 9.62
CA LYS A 3 -16.98 -3.12 8.24
C LYS A 3 -15.60 -2.94 7.61
N ILE A 4 -15.37 -3.55 6.44
CA ILE A 4 -14.15 -3.38 5.65
C ILE A 4 -14.21 -2.03 4.94
N LYS A 5 -13.13 -1.25 5.01
CA LYS A 5 -13.00 0.00 4.25
C LYS A 5 -12.54 -0.28 2.83
N ILE A 6 -13.07 0.47 1.88
CA ILE A 6 -12.75 0.33 0.45
C ILE A 6 -12.00 1.58 0.00
N ASP A 7 -10.78 1.37 -0.49
CA ASP A 7 -9.90 2.44 -0.96
C ASP A 7 -9.73 2.41 -2.48
N CYS A 8 -9.52 3.57 -3.06
CA CYS A 8 -9.24 3.72 -4.48
C CYS A 8 -7.89 4.39 -4.73
N SER A 9 -7.19 3.93 -5.76
CA SER A 9 -5.99 4.61 -6.27
C SER A 9 -6.38 5.93 -6.93
N MET A 10 -5.71 7.01 -6.54
CA MET A 10 -5.87 8.32 -7.16
C MET A 10 -4.68 8.60 -8.09
N ILE A 11 -4.84 8.19 -9.35
CA ILE A 11 -3.82 8.41 -10.38
C ILE A 11 -4.13 9.73 -11.08
N THR A 12 -3.17 10.66 -11.06
CA THR A 12 -3.27 11.97 -11.71
C THR A 12 -2.10 12.17 -12.67
N ARG A 13 -2.33 12.91 -13.75
CA ARG A 13 -1.26 13.44 -14.61
C ARG A 13 -0.78 14.79 -14.11
N ASP A 14 -1.69 15.56 -13.53
CA ASP A 14 -1.44 16.82 -12.84
C ASP A 14 -1.90 16.68 -11.39
N PRO A 15 -1.05 16.94 -10.38
CA PRO A 15 -1.44 16.88 -8.97
C PRO A 15 -2.66 17.73 -8.62
N ALA A 16 -2.94 18.81 -9.35
CA ALA A 16 -4.11 19.65 -9.15
C ALA A 16 -5.45 18.94 -9.45
N GLU A 17 -5.44 17.94 -10.36
CA GLU A 17 -6.64 17.14 -10.67
C GLU A 17 -7.14 16.33 -9.47
N ALA A 18 -6.27 16.10 -8.48
CA ALA A 18 -6.60 15.35 -7.27
C ALA A 18 -7.79 15.94 -6.51
N GLN A 19 -8.03 17.25 -6.56
CA GLN A 19 -9.21 17.88 -5.96
C GLN A 19 -10.51 17.30 -6.55
N LYS A 20 -10.61 17.28 -7.87
CA LYS A 20 -11.81 16.79 -8.58
C LYS A 20 -11.95 15.27 -8.41
N ILE A 21 -10.86 14.54 -8.57
CA ILE A 21 -10.87 13.07 -8.47
C ILE A 21 -11.27 12.65 -7.06
N SER A 22 -10.65 13.19 -6.02
CA SER A 22 -10.95 12.83 -4.64
C SER A 22 -12.39 13.15 -4.24
N LYS A 23 -12.92 14.29 -4.73
CA LYS A 23 -14.33 14.65 -4.53
C LYS A 23 -15.27 13.60 -5.16
N ASN A 24 -14.99 13.19 -6.38
CA ASN A 24 -15.77 12.14 -7.05
C ASN A 24 -15.69 10.79 -6.29
N LEU A 25 -14.51 10.42 -5.77
CA LEU A 25 -14.35 9.19 -4.99
C LEU A 25 -15.15 9.25 -3.68
N GLU A 26 -15.16 10.40 -3.00
CA GLU A 26 -15.99 10.63 -1.81
C GLU A 26 -17.47 10.48 -2.14
N ASP A 27 -17.94 11.08 -3.25
CA ASP A 27 -19.32 11.03 -3.69
C ASP A 27 -19.75 9.61 -4.13
N LEU A 28 -18.85 8.84 -4.71
CA LEU A 28 -19.06 7.41 -5.04
C LEU A 28 -19.04 6.51 -3.79
N GLY A 29 -18.68 7.06 -2.63
CA GLY A 29 -18.75 6.34 -1.37
C GLY A 29 -17.52 5.51 -1.02
N TYR A 30 -16.36 5.74 -1.62
CA TYR A 30 -15.11 5.18 -1.14
C TYR A 30 -14.81 5.67 0.29
N ASP A 31 -14.19 4.80 1.12
CA ASP A 31 -13.76 5.19 2.45
C ASP A 31 -12.42 5.91 2.44
N GLY A 32 -11.57 5.61 1.45
CA GLY A 32 -10.28 6.26 1.32
C GLY A 32 -9.80 6.35 -0.12
N ALA A 33 -8.84 7.24 -0.32
CA ALA A 33 -8.07 7.36 -1.56
C ALA A 33 -6.58 7.35 -1.25
N TYR A 34 -5.80 6.72 -2.12
CA TYR A 34 -4.37 6.69 -1.96
C TYR A 34 -3.62 7.09 -3.22
N THR A 35 -2.42 7.62 -3.00
CA THR A 35 -1.43 7.88 -4.03
C THR A 35 -0.21 6.99 -3.83
N PHE A 36 0.49 6.66 -4.91
CA PHE A 36 1.78 5.99 -4.86
C PHE A 36 2.86 6.85 -5.52
N GLU A 37 4.10 6.62 -5.13
CA GLU A 37 5.24 7.32 -5.71
C GLU A 37 5.64 6.71 -7.06
N GLY A 38 5.07 7.23 -8.11
CA GLY A 38 5.31 6.84 -9.50
C GLY A 38 6.04 7.95 -10.28
N PRO A 39 5.38 8.55 -11.30
CA PRO A 39 5.93 9.69 -12.02
C PRO A 39 5.90 10.98 -11.21
N HIS A 40 5.02 11.08 -10.22
CA HIS A 40 4.84 12.26 -9.37
C HIS A 40 5.13 11.95 -7.90
N GLU A 41 5.36 13.01 -7.15
CA GLU A 41 5.50 13.04 -5.71
C GLU A 41 4.14 12.69 -5.06
N PRO A 42 4.06 11.74 -4.10
CA PRO A 42 2.78 11.23 -3.63
C PRO A 42 2.02 12.15 -2.67
N PHE A 43 2.69 13.09 -1.98
CA PHE A 43 2.05 13.93 -0.95
C PHE A 43 1.28 15.12 -1.53
N LEU A 44 1.73 15.71 -2.65
CA LEU A 44 1.09 16.88 -3.26
C LEU A 44 -0.36 16.63 -3.69
N PRO A 45 -0.70 15.53 -4.38
CA PRO A 45 -2.09 15.23 -4.70
C PRO A 45 -2.94 15.01 -3.44
N LEU A 46 -2.37 14.45 -2.38
CA LEU A 46 -3.08 14.23 -1.10
C LEU A 46 -3.34 15.54 -0.36
N ALA A 47 -2.44 16.52 -0.45
CA ALA A 47 -2.68 17.86 0.07
C ALA A 47 -3.86 18.53 -0.63
N ALA A 48 -3.93 18.44 -1.96
CA ALA A 48 -5.05 18.94 -2.74
C ALA A 48 -6.37 18.22 -2.39
N ALA A 49 -6.34 16.90 -2.24
CA ALA A 49 -7.49 16.09 -1.83
C ALA A 49 -7.97 16.40 -0.41
N ALA A 50 -7.04 16.68 0.53
CA ALA A 50 -7.38 17.01 1.91
C ALA A 50 -8.28 18.25 2.02
N LEU A 51 -8.04 19.24 1.17
CA LEU A 51 -8.82 20.47 1.11
C LEU A 51 -10.17 20.29 0.40
N ALA A 52 -10.26 19.36 -0.56
CA ALA A 52 -11.44 19.14 -1.38
C ALA A 52 -12.47 18.20 -0.76
N THR A 53 -12.06 17.36 0.22
CA THR A 53 -12.90 16.30 0.82
C THR A 53 -13.14 16.53 2.30
N LYS A 54 -14.20 15.90 2.83
CA LYS A 54 -14.60 16.03 4.24
C LYS A 54 -14.49 14.72 5.03
N LYS A 55 -14.68 13.58 4.38
CA LYS A 55 -14.77 12.24 5.01
C LYS A 55 -13.76 11.26 4.47
N LEU A 56 -13.34 11.44 3.21
CA LEU A 56 -12.42 10.53 2.53
C LEU A 56 -11.09 10.45 3.28
N GLU A 57 -10.70 9.26 3.71
CA GLU A 57 -9.39 9.02 4.31
C GLU A 57 -8.31 9.05 3.24
N LEU A 58 -7.15 9.57 3.57
CA LEU A 58 -6.07 9.82 2.61
C LEU A 58 -4.84 9.02 3.01
N LEU A 59 -4.24 8.31 2.06
CA LEU A 59 -3.09 7.45 2.32
C LEU A 59 -2.00 7.65 1.26
N THR A 60 -0.73 7.55 1.66
CA THR A 60 0.30 7.15 0.70
C THR A 60 0.34 5.61 0.64
N SER A 61 0.33 5.02 -0.55
CA SER A 61 0.41 3.56 -0.73
C SER A 61 1.26 3.21 -1.96
N ILE A 62 2.54 3.50 -1.94
CA ILE A 62 3.37 3.96 -0.82
C ILE A 62 4.17 5.21 -1.20
N ALA A 63 4.63 5.96 -0.19
CA ALA A 63 5.75 6.87 -0.33
C ALA A 63 7.06 6.10 -0.15
N VAL A 64 8.06 6.37 -0.99
CA VAL A 64 9.37 5.71 -0.91
C VAL A 64 10.15 6.25 0.27
N ALA A 65 10.26 5.45 1.33
CA ALA A 65 10.88 5.86 2.58
C ALA A 65 12.38 6.19 2.44
N PHE A 66 13.12 5.35 1.72
CA PHE A 66 14.57 5.48 1.65
C PHE A 66 15.10 6.54 0.68
N SER A 67 14.20 7.20 -0.05
CA SER A 67 14.53 8.42 -0.80
C SER A 67 14.51 9.68 0.08
N ARG A 68 14.03 9.58 1.33
CA ARG A 68 13.82 10.67 2.28
C ARG A 68 14.45 10.35 3.64
N ASN A 69 14.52 11.34 4.52
CA ASN A 69 14.89 11.14 5.92
C ASN A 69 13.64 11.18 6.84
N PRO A 70 13.76 10.68 8.10
CA PRO A 70 12.65 10.65 9.04
C PRO A 70 12.02 12.02 9.32
N MET A 71 12.83 13.08 9.43
CA MET A 71 12.34 14.45 9.73
C MET A 71 11.44 14.97 8.60
N THR A 72 11.85 14.78 7.34
CA THR A 72 11.04 15.19 6.17
C THR A 72 9.72 14.44 6.12
N LEU A 73 9.73 13.12 6.38
CA LEU A 73 8.50 12.31 6.41
C LEU A 73 7.61 12.67 7.61
N ALA A 74 8.23 13.00 8.75
CA ALA A 74 7.49 13.46 9.93
C ALA A 74 6.75 14.77 9.64
N ASN A 75 7.41 15.76 9.03
CA ASN A 75 6.77 17.03 8.63
C ASN A 75 5.60 16.78 7.67
N LEU A 76 5.85 16.05 6.57
CA LEU A 76 4.81 15.76 5.57
C LEU A 76 3.59 15.04 6.17
N GLY A 77 3.82 14.04 7.02
CA GLY A 77 2.75 13.31 7.69
C GLY A 77 1.97 14.18 8.67
N TYR A 78 2.67 15.01 9.43
CA TYR A 78 2.06 15.89 10.42
C TYR A 78 1.21 16.99 9.80
N ASP A 79 1.72 17.62 8.72
CA ASP A 79 1.01 18.66 7.99
C ASP A 79 -0.22 18.10 7.28
N LEU A 80 -0.11 16.93 6.63
CA LEU A 80 -1.26 16.27 6.01
C LEU A 80 -2.32 15.83 7.04
N GLN A 81 -1.90 15.43 8.25
CA GLN A 81 -2.85 15.14 9.33
C GLN A 81 -3.63 16.41 9.75
N LEU A 82 -2.96 17.56 9.83
CA LEU A 82 -3.61 18.85 10.07
C LEU A 82 -4.56 19.23 8.93
N MET A 83 -4.07 19.23 7.69
CA MET A 83 -4.85 19.60 6.51
C MET A 83 -6.08 18.72 6.31
N SER A 84 -5.94 17.43 6.55
CA SER A 84 -7.03 16.44 6.42
C SER A 84 -7.93 16.36 7.65
N LYS A 85 -7.62 17.09 8.73
CA LYS A 85 -8.36 17.02 10.00
C LYS A 85 -8.45 15.60 10.57
N GLY A 86 -7.29 14.93 10.64
CA GLY A 86 -7.20 13.59 11.25
C GLY A 86 -7.46 12.40 10.31
N ARG A 87 -7.55 12.62 8.99
CA ARG A 87 -7.88 11.58 8.01
C ARG A 87 -6.67 11.01 7.25
N PHE A 88 -5.45 11.36 7.63
CA PHE A 88 -4.25 10.93 6.93
C PHE A 88 -3.60 9.69 7.55
N THR A 89 -3.11 8.80 6.71
CA THR A 89 -2.26 7.65 7.06
C THR A 89 -0.99 7.68 6.22
N LEU A 90 0.18 7.64 6.87
CA LEU A 90 1.47 7.61 6.22
C LEU A 90 1.84 6.16 5.85
N GLY A 91 1.67 5.79 4.59
CA GLY A 91 2.07 4.50 4.08
C GLY A 91 3.47 4.56 3.45
N LEU A 92 4.39 3.78 3.98
CA LEU A 92 5.81 3.75 3.62
C LEU A 92 6.21 2.42 2.98
N GLY A 93 7.11 2.48 2.01
CA GLY A 93 7.74 1.30 1.43
C GLY A 93 9.22 1.55 1.14
N SER A 94 10.01 0.47 1.16
CA SER A 94 11.46 0.55 0.93
C SER A 94 11.84 0.80 -0.53
N GLN A 95 10.95 0.50 -1.46
CA GLN A 95 11.28 0.33 -2.87
C GLN A 95 12.32 -0.79 -3.07
N ILE A 96 12.86 -0.98 -4.27
CA ILE A 96 13.91 -1.95 -4.57
C ILE A 96 15.28 -1.26 -4.72
N LYS A 97 16.36 -2.00 -4.46
CA LYS A 97 17.75 -1.51 -4.49
C LYS A 97 18.08 -0.67 -5.74
N PRO A 98 17.79 -1.11 -6.99
CA PRO A 98 18.13 -0.33 -8.18
C PRO A 98 17.49 1.06 -8.23
N HIS A 99 16.25 1.21 -7.75
CA HIS A 99 15.59 2.50 -7.70
C HIS A 99 16.21 3.41 -6.63
N ILE A 100 16.50 2.87 -5.45
CA ILE A 100 17.12 3.68 -4.38
C ILE A 100 18.49 4.16 -4.80
N GLU A 101 19.36 3.28 -5.32
CA GLU A 101 20.73 3.65 -5.67
C GLU A 101 20.83 4.47 -6.96
N LYS A 102 20.07 4.08 -8.02
CA LYS A 102 20.26 4.66 -9.37
C LYS A 102 19.27 5.78 -9.71
N ARG A 103 18.05 5.76 -9.14
CA ARG A 103 17.04 6.80 -9.38
C ARG A 103 17.07 7.87 -8.31
N TYR A 104 17.25 7.48 -7.04
CA TYR A 104 17.26 8.43 -5.90
C TYR A 104 18.66 8.79 -5.43
N SER A 105 19.71 8.11 -5.92
CA SER A 105 21.11 8.33 -5.49
C SER A 105 21.32 8.21 -3.97
N MET A 106 20.61 7.25 -3.34
CA MET A 106 20.65 7.03 -1.90
C MET A 106 21.23 5.65 -1.58
N PRO A 107 21.89 5.46 -0.40
CA PRO A 107 22.44 4.18 -0.03
C PRO A 107 21.35 3.14 0.25
N TRP A 108 21.63 1.89 -0.14
CA TRP A 108 20.81 0.74 0.18
C TRP A 108 21.50 -0.17 1.19
N SER A 109 20.86 -0.40 2.33
CA SER A 109 21.36 -1.32 3.34
C SER A 109 20.24 -1.82 4.25
N SER A 110 20.31 -3.10 4.66
CA SER A 110 19.49 -3.71 5.72
C SER A 110 18.02 -3.24 5.76
N PRO A 111 17.22 -3.42 4.67
CA PRO A 111 15.97 -2.68 4.46
C PRO A 111 14.95 -2.87 5.60
N ALA A 112 14.83 -4.06 6.19
CA ALA A 112 13.88 -4.30 7.29
C ALA A 112 14.30 -3.56 8.57
N LYS A 113 15.57 -3.65 8.95
CA LYS A 113 16.11 -2.92 10.12
C LYS A 113 15.97 -1.40 9.94
N ARG A 114 16.38 -0.91 8.77
CA ARG A 114 16.32 0.51 8.44
C ARG A 114 14.88 1.04 8.42
N MET A 115 13.92 0.25 7.92
CA MET A 115 12.50 0.64 7.91
C MET A 115 11.95 0.74 9.34
N ARG A 116 12.22 -0.25 10.19
CA ARG A 116 11.84 -0.21 11.61
C ARG A 116 12.40 1.03 12.30
N GLU A 117 13.66 1.32 12.07
CA GLU A 117 14.31 2.50 12.66
C GLU A 117 13.74 3.81 12.10
N MET A 118 13.44 3.88 10.79
CA MET A 118 12.78 5.02 10.16
C MET A 118 11.44 5.33 10.84
N VAL A 119 10.60 4.31 11.03
CA VAL A 119 9.29 4.46 11.68
C VAL A 119 9.43 4.91 13.13
N ASN A 120 10.36 4.32 13.88
CA ASN A 120 10.62 4.70 15.27
C ASN A 120 11.16 6.13 15.39
N ALA A 121 12.03 6.56 14.46
CA ALA A 121 12.53 7.92 14.40
C ALA A 121 11.39 8.93 14.11
N ILE A 122 10.50 8.63 13.16
CA ILE A 122 9.32 9.46 12.89
C ILE A 122 8.44 9.57 14.15
N LYS A 123 8.16 8.45 14.83
CA LYS A 123 7.36 8.43 16.07
C LYS A 123 8.04 9.23 17.21
N ALA A 124 9.37 9.17 17.33
CA ALA A 124 10.11 9.97 18.30
C ALA A 124 10.01 11.48 18.01
N ILE A 125 10.14 11.88 16.74
CA ILE A 125 9.96 13.26 16.30
C ILE A 125 8.53 13.74 16.62
N TRP A 126 7.50 12.97 16.26
CA TRP A 126 6.10 13.29 16.58
C TRP A 126 5.85 13.33 18.10
N GLY A 127 6.48 12.47 18.88
CA GLY A 127 6.42 12.50 20.34
C GLY A 127 6.96 13.80 20.91
N SER A 128 8.07 14.31 20.34
CA SER A 128 8.62 15.61 20.73
C SER A 128 7.62 16.75 20.42
N TRP A 129 7.00 16.74 19.25
CA TRP A 129 6.07 17.79 18.86
C TRP A 129 4.72 17.73 19.59
N HIS A 130 4.16 16.52 19.72
CA HIS A 130 2.79 16.33 20.20
C HIS A 130 2.70 16.22 21.73
N GLU A 131 3.70 15.62 22.35
CA GLU A 131 3.71 15.30 23.79
C GLU A 131 4.72 16.15 24.57
N GLY A 132 5.56 16.96 23.89
CA GLY A 132 6.59 17.79 24.52
C GLY A 132 7.78 16.98 25.05
N LYS A 133 7.99 15.77 24.57
CA LYS A 133 9.15 14.93 24.94
C LYS A 133 10.45 15.50 24.37
N ASP A 134 11.55 15.31 25.06
CA ASP A 134 12.86 15.61 24.49
C ASP A 134 13.13 14.73 23.28
N LEU A 135 13.70 15.32 22.23
CA LEU A 135 14.12 14.58 21.05
C LEU A 135 15.53 14.05 21.23
N ASP A 136 15.65 12.79 21.61
CA ASP A 136 16.93 12.06 21.71
C ASP A 136 16.80 10.66 21.09
N PHE A 137 16.75 10.61 19.78
CA PHE A 137 16.70 9.37 19.01
C PHE A 137 18.08 9.05 18.44
N ARG A 138 18.65 7.90 18.83
CA ARG A 138 19.99 7.44 18.40
C ARG A 138 19.88 6.01 17.89
N GLY A 139 19.87 5.85 16.58
CA GLY A 139 19.83 4.56 15.90
C GLY A 139 21.11 4.29 15.10
N ASP A 140 21.13 3.16 14.42
CA ASP A 140 22.23 2.75 13.54
C ASP A 140 22.23 3.54 12.21
N PHE A 141 21.05 3.97 11.74
CA PHE A 141 20.85 4.63 10.45
C PHE A 141 20.47 6.11 10.61
N TYR A 142 19.80 6.48 11.70
CA TYR A 142 19.25 7.82 11.90
C TYR A 142 19.53 8.32 13.33
N GLN A 143 19.87 9.62 13.43
CA GLN A 143 20.04 10.29 14.70
C GLN A 143 19.30 11.63 14.66
N HIS A 144 18.43 11.86 15.64
CA HIS A 144 17.66 13.09 15.82
C HIS A 144 17.74 13.53 17.27
N THR A 145 18.56 14.54 17.55
CA THR A 145 18.89 14.99 18.93
C THR A 145 18.76 16.50 19.12
N LEU A 146 18.13 17.16 18.12
CA LEU A 146 17.95 18.61 18.17
C LEU A 146 16.49 18.95 17.83
N MET A 147 15.82 19.61 18.76
CA MET A 147 14.52 20.25 18.56
C MET A 147 14.50 21.58 19.29
N THR A 148 14.47 22.66 18.53
CA THR A 148 14.34 24.01 19.10
C THR A 148 12.91 24.52 18.94
N PRO A 149 12.45 25.46 19.78
CA PRO A 149 11.05 25.93 19.78
C PRO A 149 10.53 26.38 18.41
N ILE A 150 11.38 27.02 17.60
CA ILE A 150 10.97 27.52 16.28
C ILE A 150 10.68 26.40 15.26
N PHE A 151 11.22 25.21 15.46
CA PHE A 151 11.02 24.05 14.58
C PHE A 151 9.99 23.04 15.12
N ASN A 152 9.39 23.36 16.29
CA ASN A 152 8.36 22.53 16.89
C ASN A 152 6.98 23.08 16.52
N PRO A 153 6.18 22.36 15.69
CA PRO A 153 4.84 22.83 15.28
C PRO A 153 3.82 22.78 16.42
N GLY A 154 4.16 22.22 17.56
CA GLY A 154 3.26 22.01 18.69
C GLY A 154 2.31 20.85 18.52
N LYS A 155 1.36 20.73 19.43
CA LYS A 155 0.40 19.63 19.49
C LYS A 155 -0.60 19.65 18.32
N ASN A 156 -0.73 18.54 17.61
CA ASN A 156 -1.74 18.39 16.57
C ASN A 156 -3.13 18.15 17.20
N PRO A 157 -4.14 18.99 16.95
CA PRO A 157 -5.46 18.85 17.56
C PRO A 157 -6.23 17.61 17.07
N TYR A 158 -5.80 16.99 15.97
CA TYR A 158 -6.40 15.80 15.38
C TYR A 158 -5.66 14.50 15.70
N GLY A 159 -4.68 14.55 16.61
CA GLY A 159 -3.83 13.42 16.95
C GLY A 159 -2.73 13.16 15.91
N LEU A 160 -1.99 12.08 16.14
CA LEU A 160 -0.92 11.66 15.22
C LEU A 160 -1.46 10.80 14.08
N PRO A 161 -0.88 10.89 12.87
CA PRO A 161 -1.25 9.98 11.80
C PRO A 161 -0.78 8.55 12.11
N LYS A 162 -1.50 7.55 11.59
CA LYS A 162 -1.02 6.17 11.59
C LYS A 162 0.13 6.02 10.59
N ILE A 163 1.05 5.10 10.87
CA ILE A 163 2.10 4.69 9.94
C ILE A 163 1.84 3.25 9.51
N TYR A 164 1.58 3.05 8.22
CA TYR A 164 1.53 1.73 7.62
C TYR A 164 2.83 1.45 6.86
N VAL A 165 3.30 0.22 6.89
CA VAL A 165 4.49 -0.19 6.14
C VAL A 165 4.12 -1.27 5.14
N ALA A 166 4.58 -1.11 3.89
CA ALA A 166 4.41 -2.11 2.84
C ALA A 166 5.62 -3.04 2.74
N GLY A 167 5.35 -4.29 2.44
CA GLY A 167 6.38 -5.29 2.20
C GLY A 167 5.82 -6.54 1.54
N VAL A 168 6.73 -7.44 1.12
CA VAL A 168 6.37 -8.74 0.58
C VAL A 168 7.01 -9.86 1.42
N GLY A 169 8.31 -9.75 1.70
CA GLY A 169 9.05 -10.78 2.43
C GLY A 169 8.82 -10.74 3.95
N PRO A 170 9.06 -11.87 4.64
CA PRO A 170 8.74 -12.04 6.07
C PRO A 170 9.47 -11.05 6.99
N LEU A 171 10.72 -10.69 6.69
CA LEU A 171 11.50 -9.76 7.53
C LEU A 171 10.94 -8.34 7.51
N MET A 172 10.51 -7.84 6.34
CA MET A 172 9.89 -6.51 6.25
C MET A 172 8.51 -6.52 6.90
N THR A 173 7.75 -7.59 6.72
CA THR A 173 6.44 -7.77 7.35
C THR A 173 6.54 -7.78 8.88
N GLN A 174 7.54 -8.47 9.43
CA GLN A 174 7.81 -8.47 10.86
C GLN A 174 8.23 -7.08 11.36
N ALA A 175 9.16 -6.40 10.66
CA ALA A 175 9.60 -5.05 11.01
C ALA A 175 8.43 -4.03 10.97
N ALA A 176 7.48 -4.19 10.05
CA ALA A 176 6.26 -3.40 10.00
C ALA A 176 5.41 -3.57 11.26
N ALA A 177 5.24 -4.81 11.73
CA ALA A 177 4.48 -5.11 12.93
C ALA A 177 5.20 -4.70 14.23
N GLU A 178 6.54 -4.70 14.22
CA GLU A 178 7.35 -4.23 15.36
C GLU A 178 7.31 -2.71 15.55
N SER A 179 7.02 -1.93 14.50
CA SER A 179 7.18 -0.47 14.57
C SER A 179 5.99 0.34 14.06
N GLY A 180 5.23 -0.19 13.10
CA GLY A 180 4.09 0.49 12.46
C GLY A 180 2.77 0.29 13.20
N ASP A 181 1.72 0.89 12.63
CA ASP A 181 0.34 0.77 13.10
C ASP A 181 -0.50 -0.08 12.14
N GLY A 182 0.09 -0.52 11.03
CA GLY A 182 -0.53 -1.42 10.05
C GLY A 182 0.44 -1.86 8.96
N PHE A 183 -0.03 -2.82 8.17
CA PHE A 183 0.69 -3.43 7.05
C PHE A 183 -0.09 -3.27 5.76
N ILE A 184 0.61 -2.85 4.70
CA ILE A 184 0.07 -2.80 3.35
C ILE A 184 0.56 -4.04 2.59
N VAL A 185 -0.38 -4.93 2.30
CA VAL A 185 -0.14 -6.13 1.50
C VAL A 185 -0.05 -5.73 0.03
N HIS A 186 1.06 -6.08 -0.62
CA HIS A 186 1.24 -5.84 -2.05
C HIS A 186 0.21 -6.67 -2.86
N PRO A 187 -0.38 -6.14 -3.95
CA PRO A 187 -1.40 -6.86 -4.73
C PRO A 187 -0.89 -8.17 -5.37
N PHE A 188 0.43 -8.35 -5.49
CA PHE A 188 1.04 -9.62 -5.90
C PHE A 188 1.20 -10.54 -4.67
N HIS A 189 0.14 -11.22 -4.32
CA HIS A 189 0.08 -12.21 -3.24
C HIS A 189 -1.01 -13.27 -3.54
N THR A 190 -1.00 -14.35 -2.78
CA THR A 190 -2.08 -15.34 -2.72
C THR A 190 -2.61 -15.46 -1.30
N VAL A 191 -3.82 -15.99 -1.13
CA VAL A 191 -4.37 -16.26 0.22
C VAL A 191 -3.46 -17.21 0.99
N ASN A 192 -2.95 -18.26 0.32
CA ASN A 192 -2.00 -19.20 0.91
C ASN A 192 -0.72 -18.50 1.42
N PHE A 193 -0.17 -17.55 0.64
CA PHE A 193 0.99 -16.77 1.07
C PHE A 193 0.66 -15.86 2.28
N LEU A 194 -0.52 -15.25 2.28
CA LEU A 194 -0.97 -14.46 3.43
C LEU A 194 -1.04 -15.30 4.70
N GLU A 195 -1.70 -16.45 4.63
CA GLU A 195 -1.92 -17.32 5.79
C GLU A 195 -0.63 -17.96 6.31
N LYS A 196 0.24 -18.42 5.42
CA LYS A 196 1.46 -19.16 5.82
C LYS A 196 2.68 -18.28 6.10
N ILE A 197 2.77 -17.12 5.49
CA ILE A 197 3.95 -16.25 5.60
C ILE A 197 3.62 -14.90 6.23
N THR A 198 2.67 -14.16 5.67
CA THR A 198 2.40 -12.78 6.08
C THR A 198 1.81 -12.70 7.48
N LEU A 199 0.70 -13.39 7.75
CA LEU A 199 0.04 -13.34 9.07
C LEU A 199 0.91 -13.89 10.20
N PRO A 200 1.65 -15.01 10.04
CA PRO A 200 2.60 -15.44 11.05
C PRO A 200 3.74 -14.45 11.30
N SER A 201 4.21 -13.73 10.25
CA SER A 201 5.25 -12.71 10.40
C SER A 201 4.75 -11.47 11.14
N ILE A 202 3.52 -11.05 10.87
CA ILE A 202 2.84 -9.99 11.64
C ILE A 202 2.71 -10.41 13.11
N LYS A 203 2.23 -11.63 13.36
CA LYS A 203 2.09 -12.14 14.72
C LYS A 203 3.41 -12.08 15.49
N ARG A 204 4.52 -12.60 14.91
CA ARG A 204 5.84 -12.53 15.54
C ARG A 204 6.29 -11.09 15.86
N GLY A 205 6.04 -10.16 14.93
CA GLY A 205 6.38 -8.76 15.18
C GLY A 205 5.57 -8.15 16.33
N LEU A 206 4.26 -8.43 16.40
CA LEU A 206 3.37 -7.93 17.44
C LEU A 206 3.69 -8.52 18.82
N GLU A 207 4.21 -9.73 18.93
CA GLU A 207 4.66 -10.33 20.18
C GLU A 207 5.73 -9.51 20.92
N SER A 208 6.52 -8.71 20.17
CA SER A 208 7.53 -7.81 20.71
C SER A 208 7.00 -6.43 21.11
N THR A 209 5.71 -6.16 20.89
CA THR A 209 5.11 -4.85 21.08
C THR A 209 3.95 -4.92 22.09
N GLN A 210 3.53 -3.74 22.59
CA GLN A 210 2.30 -3.62 23.40
C GLN A 210 1.10 -3.18 22.53
N ALA A 211 1.21 -3.27 21.22
CA ALA A 211 0.16 -2.83 20.30
C ALA A 211 -1.11 -3.67 20.46
N LYS A 212 -2.22 -2.99 20.74
CA LYS A 212 -3.55 -3.63 20.89
C LYS A 212 -4.31 -3.74 19.57
N GLU A 213 -3.99 -2.88 18.60
CA GLU A 213 -4.59 -2.84 17.28
C GLU A 213 -3.51 -2.74 16.22
N PHE A 214 -3.68 -3.49 15.13
CA PHE A 214 -2.82 -3.45 13.97
C PHE A 214 -3.69 -3.64 12.73
N ASP A 215 -3.65 -2.68 11.81
CA ASP A 215 -4.49 -2.70 10.63
C ASP A 215 -3.81 -3.45 9.47
N ILE A 216 -4.59 -4.21 8.70
CA ILE A 216 -4.11 -4.85 7.46
C ILE A 216 -4.89 -4.25 6.29
N SER A 217 -4.16 -3.62 5.36
CA SER A 217 -4.67 -3.09 4.10
C SER A 217 -4.24 -4.02 2.97
N VAL A 218 -5.20 -4.57 2.22
CA VAL A 218 -4.93 -5.56 1.18
C VAL A 218 -5.18 -4.99 -0.20
N GLY A 219 -4.10 -4.89 -1.01
CA GLY A 219 -4.22 -4.61 -2.44
C GLY A 219 -4.72 -5.85 -3.18
N ILE A 220 -5.73 -5.73 -4.03
CA ILE A 220 -6.36 -6.86 -4.73
C ILE A 220 -6.38 -6.58 -6.22
N MET A 221 -5.85 -7.49 -7.05
CA MET A 221 -6.06 -7.44 -8.50
C MET A 221 -7.45 -7.99 -8.84
N VAL A 222 -8.21 -7.25 -9.66
CA VAL A 222 -9.59 -7.60 -9.99
C VAL A 222 -9.80 -7.59 -11.50
N ALA A 223 -10.08 -8.77 -12.07
CA ALA A 223 -10.48 -8.95 -13.45
C ALA A 223 -12.00 -9.10 -13.52
N THR A 224 -12.74 -8.02 -13.83
CA THR A 224 -14.19 -8.01 -13.83
C THR A 224 -14.78 -7.32 -15.04
N GLY A 225 -16.03 -7.68 -15.38
CA GLY A 225 -16.79 -7.15 -16.50
C GLY A 225 -18.24 -7.57 -16.43
N MET A 226 -19.11 -6.92 -17.23
CA MET A 226 -20.53 -7.30 -17.33
C MET A 226 -20.77 -8.46 -18.32
N THR A 227 -19.80 -8.74 -19.19
CA THR A 227 -19.86 -9.81 -20.20
C THR A 227 -18.61 -10.68 -20.11
N ASP A 228 -18.71 -11.93 -20.58
CA ASP A 228 -17.59 -12.88 -20.60
C ASP A 228 -16.42 -12.38 -21.43
N GLU A 229 -16.69 -11.66 -22.52
CA GLU A 229 -15.65 -11.03 -23.35
C GLU A 229 -14.90 -9.93 -22.58
N ALA A 230 -15.63 -9.09 -21.85
CA ALA A 230 -15.03 -8.04 -21.01
C ALA A 230 -14.18 -8.65 -19.86
N ILE A 231 -14.66 -9.73 -19.25
CA ILE A 231 -13.93 -10.47 -18.21
C ILE A 231 -12.66 -11.08 -18.79
N THR A 232 -12.72 -11.70 -19.97
CA THR A 232 -11.55 -12.28 -20.65
C THR A 232 -10.48 -11.23 -20.90
N LYS A 233 -10.86 -10.06 -21.44
CA LYS A 233 -9.95 -8.94 -21.64
C LYS A 233 -9.32 -8.44 -20.33
N ALA A 234 -10.10 -8.36 -19.26
CA ALA A 234 -9.60 -7.97 -17.95
C ALA A 234 -8.65 -9.03 -17.36
N ARG A 235 -8.90 -10.33 -17.59
CA ARG A 235 -8.01 -11.44 -17.21
C ARG A 235 -6.64 -11.32 -17.89
N ASP A 236 -6.60 -11.01 -19.18
CA ASP A 236 -5.34 -10.84 -19.93
C ASP A 236 -4.55 -9.65 -19.40
N ALA A 237 -5.21 -8.54 -19.10
CA ALA A 237 -4.56 -7.39 -18.48
C ALA A 237 -4.00 -7.72 -17.07
N CYS A 238 -4.72 -8.51 -16.26
CA CYS A 238 -4.22 -9.02 -14.98
C CYS A 238 -3.01 -9.94 -15.18
N LYS A 239 -3.02 -10.86 -16.17
CA LYS A 239 -1.87 -11.73 -16.47
C LYS A 239 -0.62 -10.91 -16.80
N ALA A 240 -0.76 -9.86 -17.59
CA ALA A 240 0.35 -8.95 -17.89
C ALA A 240 0.92 -8.31 -16.63
N GLN A 241 0.07 -7.84 -15.73
CA GLN A 241 0.49 -7.22 -14.47
C GLN A 241 1.11 -8.23 -13.50
N ILE A 242 0.55 -9.45 -13.41
CA ILE A 242 1.10 -10.55 -12.61
C ILE A 242 2.51 -10.91 -13.09
N GLY A 243 2.70 -11.04 -14.41
CA GLY A 243 4.01 -11.34 -14.98
C GLY A 243 5.03 -10.23 -14.78
N PHE A 244 4.60 -8.95 -14.87
CA PHE A 244 5.45 -7.82 -14.53
C PHE A 244 5.94 -7.89 -13.07
N TYR A 245 5.05 -8.11 -12.11
CA TYR A 245 5.43 -8.26 -10.70
C TYR A 245 6.27 -9.52 -10.46
N GLY A 246 5.87 -10.65 -11.04
CA GLY A 246 6.59 -11.91 -10.93
C GLY A 246 8.01 -11.86 -11.51
N SER A 247 8.30 -10.94 -12.42
CA SER A 247 9.64 -10.69 -12.95
C SER A 247 10.61 -10.10 -11.91
N THR A 248 10.08 -9.50 -10.84
CA THR A 248 10.89 -8.83 -9.81
C THR A 248 11.50 -9.85 -8.84
N PRO A 249 12.84 -9.93 -8.71
CA PRO A 249 13.47 -10.95 -7.87
C PRO A 249 13.02 -10.93 -6.40
N ALA A 250 12.72 -9.75 -5.86
CA ALA A 250 12.27 -9.60 -4.48
C ALA A 250 10.87 -10.22 -4.22
N TYR A 251 10.10 -10.49 -5.27
CA TYR A 251 8.75 -11.08 -5.17
C TYR A 251 8.73 -12.58 -5.44
N LYS A 252 9.89 -13.18 -5.76
CA LYS A 252 10.04 -14.63 -5.99
C LYS A 252 9.47 -15.47 -4.85
N VAL A 253 9.54 -14.98 -3.61
CA VAL A 253 9.04 -15.66 -2.41
C VAL A 253 7.54 -16.00 -2.50
N VAL A 254 6.74 -15.23 -3.26
CA VAL A 254 5.32 -15.52 -3.50
C VAL A 254 5.18 -16.70 -4.45
N LEU A 255 6.01 -16.77 -5.49
CA LEU A 255 6.03 -17.86 -6.46
C LEU A 255 6.53 -19.16 -5.81
N GLU A 256 7.56 -19.09 -4.99
CA GLU A 256 8.15 -20.23 -4.24
C GLU A 256 7.12 -20.93 -3.36
N GLN A 257 6.17 -20.19 -2.79
CA GLN A 257 5.11 -20.77 -1.95
C GLN A 257 4.20 -21.76 -2.72
N HIS A 258 4.21 -21.68 -4.05
CA HIS A 258 3.38 -22.49 -4.94
C HIS A 258 4.19 -23.42 -5.86
N GLY A 259 5.52 -23.43 -5.77
CA GLY A 259 6.37 -24.17 -6.70
C GLY A 259 6.46 -23.55 -8.10
N TRP A 260 6.16 -22.25 -8.22
CA TRP A 260 6.20 -21.50 -9.49
C TRP A 260 7.49 -20.68 -9.68
N GLU A 261 8.49 -20.87 -8.83
CA GLU A 261 9.71 -20.07 -8.86
C GLU A 261 10.52 -20.19 -10.16
N GLY A 262 10.32 -21.27 -10.90
CA GLY A 262 10.99 -21.51 -12.20
C GLY A 262 10.67 -20.44 -13.24
N ILE A 263 9.46 -19.87 -13.21
CA ILE A 263 9.01 -18.84 -14.17
C ILE A 263 9.69 -17.47 -13.95
N GLN A 264 10.21 -17.20 -12.74
CA GLN A 264 10.72 -15.87 -12.37
C GLN A 264 11.88 -15.42 -13.28
N LEU A 265 12.81 -16.31 -13.60
CA LEU A 265 13.97 -15.98 -14.43
C LEU A 265 13.55 -15.65 -15.87
N GLU A 266 12.57 -16.38 -16.41
CA GLU A 266 12.05 -16.16 -17.75
C GLU A 266 11.31 -14.81 -17.82
N LEU A 267 10.41 -14.54 -16.88
CA LEU A 267 9.72 -13.24 -16.76
C LEU A 267 10.71 -12.07 -16.64
N ASN A 268 11.77 -12.25 -15.82
CA ASN A 268 12.82 -11.23 -15.68
C ASN A 268 13.62 -11.01 -16.98
N SER A 269 13.87 -12.08 -17.75
CA SER A 269 14.53 -11.99 -19.06
C SER A 269 13.68 -11.25 -20.07
N LEU A 270 12.37 -11.57 -20.16
CA LEU A 270 11.42 -10.89 -21.06
C LEU A 270 11.28 -9.40 -20.74
N THR A 271 11.13 -9.04 -19.46
CA THR A 271 11.04 -7.64 -19.07
C THR A 271 12.30 -6.83 -19.40
N LYS A 272 13.49 -7.42 -19.19
CA LYS A 272 14.78 -6.78 -19.58
C LYS A 272 14.94 -6.59 -21.08
N LYS A 273 14.35 -7.46 -21.89
CA LYS A 273 14.36 -7.39 -23.35
C LYS A 273 13.25 -6.50 -23.92
N GLY A 274 12.32 -6.02 -23.06
CA GLY A 274 11.16 -5.24 -23.50
C GLY A 274 10.08 -6.06 -24.23
N LEU A 275 10.09 -7.38 -24.08
CA LEU A 275 9.15 -8.32 -24.70
C LEU A 275 7.87 -8.45 -23.87
N TRP A 276 7.18 -7.34 -23.69
CA TRP A 276 6.00 -7.23 -22.82
C TRP A 276 4.82 -8.07 -23.28
N ASN A 277 4.64 -8.25 -24.59
CA ASN A 277 3.53 -8.97 -25.20
C ASN A 277 3.62 -10.49 -24.95
N ASP A 278 4.79 -11.02 -24.63
CA ASP A 278 5.01 -12.45 -24.42
C ASP A 278 4.72 -12.85 -22.95
N ILE A 279 4.73 -11.87 -22.04
CA ILE A 279 4.57 -12.10 -20.60
C ILE A 279 3.22 -12.76 -20.22
N PRO A 280 2.06 -12.33 -20.74
CA PRO A 280 0.78 -12.92 -20.34
C PRO A 280 0.66 -14.42 -20.63
N SER A 281 1.30 -14.90 -21.70
CA SER A 281 1.27 -16.32 -22.10
C SER A 281 1.94 -17.25 -21.11
N LEU A 282 2.86 -16.73 -20.30
CA LEU A 282 3.55 -17.50 -19.24
C LEU A 282 2.72 -17.64 -17.96
N ILE A 283 1.66 -16.85 -17.81
CA ILE A 283 0.82 -16.87 -16.60
C ILE A 283 -0.35 -17.81 -16.82
N SER A 284 -0.34 -18.95 -16.14
CA SER A 284 -1.42 -19.93 -16.20
C SER A 284 -2.72 -19.36 -15.58
N ASP A 285 -3.86 -19.98 -15.89
CA ASP A 285 -5.13 -19.62 -15.25
C ASP A 285 -5.11 -19.92 -13.75
N GLU A 286 -4.44 -20.98 -13.33
CA GLU A 286 -4.23 -21.29 -11.91
C GLU A 286 -3.48 -20.17 -11.19
N MET A 287 -2.41 -19.65 -11.77
CA MET A 287 -1.66 -18.51 -11.22
C MET A 287 -2.55 -17.25 -11.16
N LEU A 288 -3.27 -16.96 -12.24
CA LEU A 288 -4.19 -15.83 -12.29
C LEU A 288 -5.24 -15.91 -11.17
N GLU A 289 -5.94 -17.02 -11.05
CA GLU A 289 -7.05 -17.19 -10.09
C GLU A 289 -6.59 -17.29 -8.64
N SER A 290 -5.34 -17.70 -8.42
CA SER A 290 -4.71 -17.68 -7.09
C SER A 290 -4.35 -16.26 -6.64
N ILE A 291 -3.95 -15.37 -7.57
CA ILE A 291 -3.47 -14.02 -7.27
C ILE A 291 -4.58 -12.98 -7.43
N ALA A 292 -5.34 -13.04 -8.52
CA ALA A 292 -6.42 -12.11 -8.82
C ALA A 292 -7.80 -12.67 -8.42
N VAL A 293 -8.79 -11.78 -8.39
CA VAL A 293 -10.20 -12.14 -8.27
C VAL A 293 -10.88 -11.87 -9.62
N CYS A 294 -11.48 -12.91 -10.20
CA CYS A 294 -12.04 -12.87 -11.55
C CYS A 294 -13.55 -13.19 -11.52
N GLY A 295 -14.36 -12.49 -12.33
CA GLY A 295 -15.78 -12.76 -12.48
C GLY A 295 -16.62 -11.51 -12.67
N LYS A 296 -17.96 -11.64 -12.58
CA LYS A 296 -18.88 -10.51 -12.56
C LYS A 296 -18.77 -9.74 -11.24
N PRO A 297 -19.21 -8.47 -11.18
CA PRO A 297 -19.06 -7.64 -9.98
C PRO A 297 -19.59 -8.24 -8.68
N ASP A 298 -20.74 -8.91 -8.71
CA ASP A 298 -21.34 -9.60 -7.57
C ASP A 298 -20.53 -10.82 -7.12
N GLU A 299 -20.07 -11.66 -8.06
CA GLU A 299 -19.20 -12.81 -7.80
C GLU A 299 -17.87 -12.35 -7.19
N VAL A 300 -17.24 -11.33 -7.79
CA VAL A 300 -15.98 -10.73 -7.31
C VAL A 300 -16.14 -10.23 -5.87
N SER A 301 -17.26 -9.54 -5.57
CA SER A 301 -17.52 -9.04 -4.22
C SER A 301 -17.60 -10.18 -3.19
N ASN A 302 -18.28 -11.28 -3.53
CA ASN A 302 -18.39 -12.46 -2.67
C ASN A 302 -17.02 -13.11 -2.43
N ILE A 303 -16.23 -13.31 -3.51
CA ILE A 303 -14.88 -13.90 -3.40
C ILE A 303 -13.95 -13.01 -2.55
N ILE A 304 -14.02 -11.69 -2.71
CA ILE A 304 -13.24 -10.75 -1.88
C ILE A 304 -13.62 -10.87 -0.41
N GLN A 305 -14.91 -10.95 -0.11
CA GLN A 305 -15.39 -11.11 1.26
C GLN A 305 -14.94 -12.44 1.87
N ASP A 306 -15.01 -13.53 1.12
CA ASP A 306 -14.56 -14.86 1.57
C ASP A 306 -13.05 -14.90 1.83
N ARG A 307 -12.25 -14.35 0.89
CA ARG A 307 -10.78 -14.36 0.99
C ARG A 307 -10.24 -13.43 2.07
N TYR A 308 -10.83 -12.24 2.24
CA TYR A 308 -10.21 -11.16 3.00
C TYR A 308 -11.06 -10.62 4.15
N GLY A 309 -12.34 -11.00 4.24
CA GLY A 309 -13.28 -10.43 5.21
C GLY A 309 -12.91 -10.60 6.68
N LYS A 310 -12.10 -11.62 7.01
CA LYS A 310 -11.60 -11.88 8.37
C LYS A 310 -10.22 -11.27 8.64
N ILE A 311 -9.50 -10.88 7.58
CA ILE A 311 -8.11 -10.44 7.64
C ILE A 311 -8.00 -8.92 7.49
N ALA A 312 -8.69 -8.38 6.47
CA ALA A 312 -8.51 -7.01 6.06
C ALA A 312 -9.33 -6.00 6.89
N LYS A 313 -8.68 -4.96 7.34
CA LYS A 313 -9.34 -3.73 7.81
C LYS A 313 -9.73 -2.83 6.62
N ARG A 314 -8.91 -2.88 5.56
CA ARG A 314 -9.04 -2.10 4.33
C ARG A 314 -8.73 -2.97 3.13
N ILE A 315 -9.39 -2.71 2.02
CA ILE A 315 -9.08 -3.32 0.72
C ILE A 315 -8.91 -2.22 -0.33
N SER A 316 -8.03 -2.46 -1.28
CA SER A 316 -7.81 -1.56 -2.43
C SER A 316 -7.86 -2.37 -3.73
N PRO A 317 -9.05 -2.53 -4.32
CA PRO A 317 -9.21 -3.24 -5.58
C PRO A 317 -8.58 -2.46 -6.74
N SER A 318 -7.62 -3.06 -7.42
CA SER A 318 -7.10 -2.60 -8.71
C SER A 318 -7.93 -3.25 -9.81
N ILE A 319 -8.84 -2.48 -10.40
CA ILE A 319 -9.86 -2.99 -11.32
C ILE A 319 -9.38 -2.86 -12.76
N PHE A 320 -9.28 -3.97 -13.47
CA PHE A 320 -8.78 -4.04 -14.85
C PHE A 320 -9.90 -4.05 -15.92
N SER A 321 -11.10 -3.57 -15.61
CA SER A 321 -12.19 -3.49 -16.60
C SER A 321 -12.07 -2.28 -17.51
N GLY A 322 -11.55 -1.16 -17.03
CA GLY A 322 -11.55 0.12 -17.72
C GLY A 322 -12.93 0.78 -17.87
N ASP A 323 -14.00 0.13 -17.37
CA ASP A 323 -15.38 0.60 -17.47
C ASP A 323 -15.84 1.18 -16.12
N PRO A 324 -16.23 2.48 -16.08
CA PRO A 324 -16.73 3.11 -14.85
C PRO A 324 -18.03 2.48 -14.31
N ILE A 325 -18.87 1.93 -15.17
CA ILE A 325 -20.14 1.29 -14.76
C ILE A 325 -19.83 0.02 -13.99
N VAL A 326 -18.92 -0.81 -14.50
CA VAL A 326 -18.46 -2.04 -13.84
C VAL A 326 -17.83 -1.72 -12.48
N THR A 327 -17.05 -0.66 -12.42
CA THR A 327 -16.45 -0.19 -11.17
C THR A 327 -17.52 0.22 -10.15
N ALA A 328 -18.52 0.99 -10.56
CA ALA A 328 -19.61 1.43 -9.69
C ALA A 328 -20.43 0.26 -9.14
N GLU A 329 -20.77 -0.72 -10.01
CA GLU A 329 -21.48 -1.94 -9.58
C GLU A 329 -20.65 -2.77 -8.59
N LEU A 330 -19.37 -2.96 -8.83
CA LEU A 330 -18.49 -3.67 -7.89
C LEU A 330 -18.46 -2.97 -6.52
N ILE A 331 -18.29 -1.65 -6.48
CA ILE A 331 -18.25 -0.90 -5.22
C ILE A 331 -19.60 -1.01 -4.47
N LYS A 332 -20.71 -0.97 -5.18
CA LYS A 332 -22.05 -1.19 -4.60
C LYS A 332 -22.14 -2.57 -3.93
N HIS A 333 -21.79 -3.65 -4.63
CA HIS A 333 -21.79 -5.01 -4.07
C HIS A 333 -20.84 -5.17 -2.87
N LEU A 334 -19.62 -4.62 -2.95
CA LEU A 334 -18.68 -4.61 -1.82
C LEU A 334 -19.25 -3.89 -0.59
N ARG A 335 -20.03 -2.81 -0.79
CA ARG A 335 -20.72 -2.09 0.29
C ARG A 335 -21.85 -2.89 0.91
N GLU A 336 -22.61 -3.60 0.11
CA GLU A 336 -23.73 -4.46 0.56
C GLU A 336 -23.18 -5.61 1.41
N ASN A 337 -22.12 -6.26 0.96
CA ASN A 337 -21.47 -7.37 1.65
C ASN A 337 -20.67 -6.94 2.91
N SER A 338 -20.38 -5.66 3.06
CA SER A 338 -19.66 -5.12 4.24
C SER A 338 -20.58 -4.71 5.40
N LYS A 339 -21.91 -4.86 5.24
CA LYS A 339 -22.90 -4.60 6.30
C LYS A 339 -23.06 -5.81 7.21
#